data_28e630342a7517f994ab0fe2329cd40b
#
_entry.id   28e630342a7517f994ab0fe2329cd40b
#
_cell.length_a   1.000
_cell.length_b   1.000
_cell.length_c   1.000
_cell.angle_alpha   90.00
_cell.angle_beta   90.00
_cell.angle_gamma   90.00
#
_symmetry.space_group_name_H-M   'P 1'
#
loop_
_entity.id
_entity.type
_entity.pdbx_description
1 polymer ?
#
loop_
_entity_poly.entity_id
_entity_poly.type
_entity_poly.pdbx_seq_one_letter_code
_entity_poly.pdbx_strand_id
1 'polypeptide(L)'
;MLSLRLKKIVSLLDSQDKVVDIGCDHGYLGIYAIREKLVKSIILTDIKESALSMARKNVKNSNLDIPLIVSDGLNNINASDINTVVVSGMGTSTILHILN
;
A
#
# COMPACT_ATOMS: atom_id res chain seq x y z
N MET A 1 -4.86 9.40 11.29
CA MET A 1 -4.08 8.66 12.32
C MET A 1 -4.07 7.17 12.01
N LEU A 2 -2.92 6.51 12.14
CA LEU A 2 -2.84 5.09 11.91
C LEU A 2 -3.30 4.29 13.13
N SER A 3 -4.01 3.19 12.86
CA SER A 3 -4.32 2.19 13.88
C SER A 3 -3.04 1.51 14.37
N LEU A 4 -3.11 0.86 15.53
CA LEU A 4 -1.99 0.08 16.04
C LEU A 4 -1.56 -1.01 15.07
N ARG A 5 -2.53 -1.65 14.39
CA ARG A 5 -2.25 -2.68 13.39
C ARG A 5 -1.42 -2.14 12.22
N LEU A 6 -1.81 -0.99 11.68
CA LEU A 6 -1.07 -0.37 10.57
C LEU A 6 0.31 0.11 11.01
N LYS A 7 0.43 0.65 12.23
CA LYS A 7 1.73 1.05 12.76
C LYS A 7 2.67 -0.14 12.87
N LYS A 8 2.16 -1.31 13.28
CA LYS A 8 2.98 -2.52 13.36
C LYS A 8 3.45 -2.97 11.99
N ILE A 9 2.56 -2.95 10.99
CA ILE A 9 2.94 -3.28 9.62
C ILE A 9 4.05 -2.37 9.14
N VAL A 10 3.88 -1.07 9.31
CA VAL A 10 4.86 -0.07 8.89
C VAL A 10 6.21 -0.31 9.55
N SER A 11 6.22 -0.70 10.83
CA SER A 11 7.47 -0.96 11.55
C SER A 11 8.27 -2.13 10.98
N LEU A 12 7.63 -3.00 10.21
CA LEU A 12 8.27 -4.17 9.59
C LEU A 12 8.75 -3.88 8.16
N LEU A 13 8.48 -2.69 7.63
CA LEU A 13 8.91 -2.29 6.30
C LEU A 13 10.25 -1.59 6.36
N ASP A 14 10.99 -1.70 5.25
CA ASP A 14 12.33 -1.13 5.11
C ASP A 14 12.29 0.06 4.15
N SER A 15 13.19 1.02 4.35
CA SER A 15 13.26 2.23 3.51
C SER A 15 13.56 1.94 2.04
N GLN A 16 14.08 0.76 1.72
CA GLN A 16 14.35 0.35 0.34
C GLN A 16 13.22 -0.48 -0.26
N ASP A 17 12.18 -0.77 0.50
CA ASP A 17 11.06 -1.57 0.00
C ASP A 17 10.25 -0.81 -1.04
N LYS A 18 9.97 -1.50 -2.13
CA LYS A 18 9.02 -1.07 -3.17
C LYS A 18 7.75 -1.88 -2.94
N VAL A 19 6.75 -1.25 -2.37
CA VAL A 19 5.60 -1.93 -1.77
C VAL A 19 4.40 -1.87 -2.69
N VAL A 20 3.61 -2.95 -2.73
CA VAL A 20 2.23 -2.90 -3.20
C VAL A 20 1.33 -3.27 -2.04
N ASP A 21 0.31 -2.44 -1.80
CA ASP A 21 -0.68 -2.64 -0.74
C ASP A 21 -1.96 -3.20 -1.37
N ILE A 22 -2.23 -4.47 -1.15
CA ILE A 22 -3.40 -5.15 -1.72
C ILE A 22 -4.57 -5.01 -0.76
N GLY A 23 -5.67 -4.44 -1.24
CA GLY A 23 -6.81 -4.13 -0.39
C GLY A 23 -6.51 -2.92 0.48
N CYS A 24 -6.10 -1.82 -0.13
CA CYS A 24 -5.55 -0.66 0.59
C CYS A 24 -6.58 0.13 1.40
N ASP A 25 -7.88 -0.14 1.23
CA ASP A 25 -8.95 0.51 1.97
C ASP A 25 -8.87 2.04 1.83
N HIS A 26 -8.69 2.76 2.91
CA HIS A 26 -8.62 4.23 2.90
C HIS A 26 -7.25 4.78 2.45
N GLY A 27 -6.27 3.91 2.25
CA GLY A 27 -4.93 4.32 1.82
C GLY A 27 -4.03 4.88 2.91
N TYR A 28 -4.42 4.76 4.16
CA TYR A 28 -3.66 5.38 5.26
C TYR A 28 -2.24 4.81 5.40
N LEU A 29 -2.08 3.50 5.17
CA LEU A 29 -0.75 2.88 5.23
C LEU A 29 0.20 3.55 4.24
N GLY A 30 -0.23 3.65 2.97
CA GLY A 30 0.61 4.23 1.93
C GLY A 30 0.90 5.69 2.15
N ILE A 31 -0.11 6.46 2.56
CA ILE A 31 0.06 7.88 2.83
C ILE A 31 1.09 8.09 3.94
N TYR A 32 0.97 7.35 5.03
CA TYR A 32 1.90 7.47 6.15
C TYR A 32 3.31 7.03 5.74
N ALA A 33 3.43 5.88 5.07
CA ALA A 33 4.72 5.34 4.68
C ALA A 33 5.50 6.29 3.75
N ILE A 34 4.81 6.92 2.81
CA ILE A 34 5.46 7.87 1.89
C ILE A 34 5.76 9.19 2.59
N ARG A 35 4.81 9.71 3.38
CA ARG A 35 5.01 10.96 4.10
C ARG A 35 6.23 10.90 5.02
N GLU A 36 6.38 9.79 5.73
CA GLU A 36 7.47 9.60 6.69
C GLU A 36 8.71 8.96 6.08
N LYS A 37 8.71 8.74 4.75
CA LYS A 37 9.85 8.18 4.00
C LYS A 37 10.30 6.83 4.53
N LEU A 38 9.34 5.99 4.90
CA LEU A 38 9.60 4.67 5.49
C LEU A 38 9.77 3.58 4.45
N VAL A 39 9.40 3.84 3.20
CA VAL A 39 9.56 2.92 2.08
C VAL A 39 10.06 3.70 0.87
N LYS A 40 10.60 3.01 -0.12
CA LYS A 40 11.07 3.63 -1.34
C LYS A 40 9.90 4.08 -2.22
N SER A 41 8.90 3.22 -2.37
CA SER A 41 7.70 3.52 -3.13
C SER A 41 6.55 2.65 -2.65
N ILE A 42 5.33 3.07 -2.95
CA ILE A 42 4.15 2.26 -2.66
C ILE A 42 3.12 2.44 -3.76
N ILE A 43 2.45 1.33 -4.10
CA ILE A 43 1.30 1.31 -5.01
C ILE A 43 0.11 0.84 -4.19
N LEU A 44 -0.99 1.58 -4.25
CA LEU A 44 -2.22 1.22 -3.57
C LEU A 44 -3.15 0.51 -4.55
N THR A 45 -3.68 -0.65 -4.17
CA THR A 45 -4.56 -1.41 -5.04
C THR A 45 -5.82 -1.84 -4.32
N ASP A 46 -6.87 -2.05 -5.10
CA ASP A 46 -8.05 -2.75 -4.66
C ASP A 46 -8.69 -3.42 -5.88
N ILE A 47 -9.67 -4.30 -5.63
CA ILE A 47 -10.23 -5.13 -6.69
C ILE A 47 -11.13 -4.35 -7.65
N LYS A 48 -11.67 -3.22 -7.22
CA LYS A 48 -12.52 -2.38 -8.06
C LYS A 48 -12.40 -0.90 -7.71
N GLU A 49 -12.75 -0.06 -8.67
CA GLU A 49 -12.62 1.40 -8.52
C GLU A 49 -13.42 1.94 -7.33
N SER A 50 -14.61 1.39 -7.07
CA SER A 50 -15.43 1.86 -5.95
C SER A 50 -14.73 1.64 -4.60
N ALA A 51 -13.90 0.59 -4.50
CA ALA A 51 -13.13 0.34 -3.29
C ALA A 51 -11.93 1.30 -3.17
N LEU A 52 -11.42 1.81 -4.29
CA LEU A 52 -10.31 2.77 -4.30
C LEU A 52 -10.75 4.22 -4.09
N SER A 53 -12.05 4.52 -4.17
CA SER A 53 -12.51 5.91 -4.21
C SER A 53 -12.08 6.72 -2.99
N MET A 54 -12.15 6.12 -1.80
CA MET A 54 -11.76 6.81 -0.57
C MET A 54 -10.24 7.00 -0.50
N ALA A 55 -9.47 5.99 -0.92
CA ALA A 55 -8.02 6.10 -0.98
C ALA A 55 -7.60 7.20 -1.96
N ARG A 56 -8.25 7.31 -3.13
CA ARG A 56 -7.96 8.38 -4.08
C ARG A 56 -8.18 9.75 -3.46
N LYS A 57 -9.29 9.92 -2.76
CA LYS A 57 -9.61 11.18 -2.09
C LYS A 57 -8.55 11.54 -1.05
N ASN A 58 -8.18 10.55 -0.23
CA ASN A 58 -7.20 10.77 0.84
C ASN A 58 -5.80 11.08 0.28
N VAL A 59 -5.39 10.38 -0.77
CA VAL A 59 -4.10 10.65 -1.43
C VAL A 59 -4.09 12.06 -2.00
N LYS A 60 -5.16 12.45 -2.70
CA LYS A 60 -5.26 13.80 -3.26
C LYS A 60 -5.17 14.86 -2.17
N ASN A 61 -5.89 14.65 -1.06
CA ASN A 61 -5.90 15.61 0.04
C ASN A 61 -4.56 15.68 0.78
N SER A 62 -3.73 14.64 0.67
CA SER A 62 -2.41 14.63 1.31
C SER A 62 -1.34 15.36 0.51
N ASN A 63 -1.63 15.74 -0.74
CA ASN A 63 -0.68 16.33 -1.68
C ASN A 63 0.51 15.41 -2.00
N LEU A 64 0.31 14.10 -1.88
CA LEU A 64 1.31 13.11 -2.22
C LEU A 64 0.98 12.48 -3.58
N ASP A 65 2.02 12.02 -4.28
CA ASP A 65 1.89 11.34 -5.55
C ASP A 65 2.05 9.84 -5.33
N ILE A 66 0.95 9.14 -5.17
CA ILE A 66 0.92 7.70 -4.92
C ILE A 66 0.04 7.04 -5.99
N PRO A 67 0.59 6.08 -6.76
CA PRO A 67 -0.22 5.36 -7.76
C PRO A 67 -1.32 4.53 -7.11
N LEU A 68 -2.51 4.57 -7.72
CA LEU A 68 -3.65 3.76 -7.31
C LEU A 68 -4.11 2.96 -8.52
N ILE A 69 -4.15 1.64 -8.39
CA ILE A 69 -4.41 0.74 -9.51
C ILE A 69 -5.50 -0.25 -9.12
N VAL A 70 -6.52 -0.38 -9.96
CA VAL A 70 -7.50 -1.46 -9.83
C VAL A 70 -6.82 -2.75 -10.26
N SER A 71 -6.77 -3.73 -9.37
CA SER A 71 -6.08 -4.99 -9.64
C SER A 71 -6.69 -6.12 -8.82
N ASP A 72 -6.87 -7.26 -9.44
CA ASP A 72 -7.18 -8.50 -8.72
C ASP A 72 -5.85 -9.09 -8.27
N GLY A 73 -5.51 -8.86 -7.01
CA GLY A 73 -4.18 -9.20 -6.50
C GLY A 73 -3.10 -8.45 -7.27
N LEU A 74 -2.15 -9.18 -7.84
CA LEU A 74 -1.02 -8.62 -8.58
C LEU A 74 -1.22 -8.60 -10.10
N ASN A 75 -2.41 -8.93 -10.58
CA ASN A 75 -2.65 -9.12 -12.02
C ASN A 75 -2.32 -7.91 -12.88
N ASN A 76 -2.54 -6.70 -12.37
CA ASN A 76 -2.27 -5.46 -13.12
C ASN A 76 -1.03 -4.74 -12.62
N ILE A 77 -0.19 -5.41 -11.83
CA ILE A 77 1.01 -4.82 -11.26
C ILE A 77 2.24 -5.34 -12.00
N ASN A 78 3.10 -4.41 -12.41
CA ASN A 78 4.36 -4.76 -13.03
C ASN A 78 5.33 -5.26 -11.94
N ALA A 79 5.75 -6.52 -12.05
CA ALA A 79 6.60 -7.15 -11.04
C ALA A 79 7.93 -6.43 -10.84
N SER A 80 8.43 -5.71 -11.86
CA SER A 80 9.66 -4.95 -11.72
C SER A 80 9.53 -3.71 -10.84
N ASP A 81 8.29 -3.29 -10.55
CA ASP A 81 8.03 -2.09 -9.75
C ASP A 81 7.91 -2.37 -8.25
N ILE A 82 7.94 -3.64 -7.85
CA ILE A 82 7.72 -4.03 -6.46
C ILE A 82 8.71 -5.10 -6.01
N ASN A 83 8.98 -5.11 -4.71
CA ASN A 83 9.69 -6.21 -4.05
C ASN A 83 9.02 -6.64 -2.75
N THR A 84 7.96 -5.97 -2.35
CA THR A 84 7.27 -6.26 -1.09
C THR A 84 5.77 -6.15 -1.30
N VAL A 85 5.03 -7.13 -0.83
CA VAL A 85 3.58 -7.17 -0.91
C VAL A 85 3.02 -7.12 0.50
N VAL A 86 2.13 -6.17 0.73
CA VAL A 86 1.33 -6.10 1.97
C VAL A 86 -0.09 -6.50 1.60
N VAL A 87 -0.60 -7.50 2.29
CA VAL A 87 -1.99 -7.92 2.12
C VAL A 87 -2.69 -7.68 3.44
N SER A 88 -3.65 -6.75 3.44
CA SER A 88 -4.47 -6.47 4.61
C SER A 88 -5.82 -7.12 4.39
N GLY A 89 -6.12 -8.10 5.21
CA GLY A 89 -7.40 -8.80 5.17
C GLY A 89 -8.22 -8.53 6.40
N MET A 90 -9.33 -9.25 6.56
CA MET A 90 -10.24 -9.10 7.67
C MET A 90 -9.58 -9.53 8.99
N GLY A 91 -9.01 -8.58 9.70
CA GLY A 91 -8.39 -8.79 11.00
C GLY A 91 -6.94 -9.28 10.96
N THR A 92 -6.40 -9.60 9.79
CA THR A 92 -5.01 -10.06 9.67
C THR A 92 -4.30 -9.27 8.58
N SER A 93 -2.97 -9.22 8.71
CA SER A 93 -2.11 -8.57 7.72
C SER A 93 -0.88 -9.42 7.49
N THR A 94 -0.45 -9.53 6.23
CA THR A 94 0.68 -10.33 5.83
C THR A 94 1.63 -9.48 5.00
N ILE A 95 2.93 -9.61 5.27
CA ILE A 95 3.97 -8.96 4.49
C ILE A 95 4.79 -10.06 3.82
N LEU A 96 4.92 -9.97 2.51
CA LEU A 96 5.67 -10.91 1.71
C LEU A 96 6.76 -10.17 0.95
N HIS A 97 8.00 -10.62 1.09
CA HIS A 97 9.12 -10.11 0.29
C HIS A 97 9.31 -11.01 -0.92
N ILE A 98 9.40 -10.39 -2.09
CA ILE A 98 9.59 -11.13 -3.34
C ILE A 98 11.09 -11.27 -3.56
N LEU A 99 11.54 -12.52 -3.63
CA LEU A 99 12.92 -12.85 -3.92
C LEU A 99 13.09 -13.06 -5.43
N ASN A 100 14.03 -12.33 -6.00
CA ASN A 100 14.38 -12.48 -7.41
C ASN A 100 15.66 -13.28 -7.57
#